data_b3f13d35d51106a7d3ae2134f099a6d7
#
_entry.id   b3f13d35d51106a7d3ae2134f099a6d7
#
_cell.length_a   1.000
_cell.length_b   1.000
_cell.length_c   1.000
_cell.angle_alpha   90.00
_cell.angle_beta   90.00
_cell.angle_gamma   90.00
#
_symmetry.space_group_name_H-M   'P 1'
#
loop_
_entity.id
_entity.type
_entity.pdbx_description
1 polymer ?
#
loop_
_entity_poly.entity_id
_entity_poly.type
_entity_poly.pdbx_seq_one_letter_code
_entity_poly.pdbx_strand_id
1 'polypeptide(L)'
;MNQVPPSISELTLAATPNAVAWARRHTVDILRRWRFPDEGIEVARLLVSELATNAIRHARPSETSDATAATTGLGMIVLMLWPTDGGVVLAVSDPDPRPPTPRAPDASATGGRGLVLIQTMANRWGYSPTQPLPGKIVWAEIPARPSSALGEPSFGSQQAAPMLIGRVLTGLREL
;
A
#
# COMPACT_ATOMS: atom_id res chain seq x y z
N MET A 1 -29.73 7.20 13.57
CA MET A 1 -28.50 7.79 13.00
C MET A 1 -28.00 6.85 11.91
N ASN A 2 -28.20 7.22 10.65
CA ASN A 2 -27.68 6.43 9.53
C ASN A 2 -26.17 6.61 9.48
N GLN A 3 -25.42 5.66 10.02
CA GLN A 3 -24.00 5.55 9.72
C GLN A 3 -23.91 5.02 8.28
N VAL A 4 -23.52 5.91 7.37
CA VAL A 4 -23.08 5.49 6.04
C VAL A 4 -21.88 4.58 6.28
N PRO A 5 -21.89 3.32 5.79
CA PRO A 5 -20.74 2.45 5.96
C PRO A 5 -19.51 3.15 5.37
N PRO A 6 -18.36 3.06 6.03
CA PRO A 6 -17.15 3.71 5.56
C PRO A 6 -16.83 3.20 4.15
N SER A 7 -16.86 4.11 3.19
CA SER A 7 -16.61 3.80 1.79
C SER A 7 -15.11 3.56 1.57
N ILE A 8 -14.79 2.55 0.78
CA ILE A 8 -13.43 2.34 0.28
C ILE A 8 -13.07 3.54 -0.61
N SER A 9 -11.91 4.13 -0.40
CA SER A 9 -11.36 5.14 -1.31
C SER A 9 -10.34 4.47 -2.23
N GLU A 10 -10.46 4.70 -3.52
CA GLU A 10 -9.57 4.18 -4.53
C GLU A 10 -9.01 5.31 -5.39
N LEU A 11 -7.72 5.21 -5.74
CA LEU A 11 -7.03 6.13 -6.64
C LEU A 11 -6.10 5.35 -7.57
N THR A 12 -6.36 5.42 -8.86
CA THR A 12 -5.50 4.85 -9.89
C THR A 12 -4.49 5.89 -10.37
N LEU A 13 -3.22 5.52 -10.42
CA LEU A 13 -2.11 6.41 -10.78
C LEU A 13 -1.20 5.73 -11.81
N ALA A 14 -0.70 6.50 -12.76
CA ALA A 14 0.41 6.06 -13.60
C ALA A 14 1.68 5.90 -12.75
N ALA A 15 2.47 4.86 -13.00
CA ALA A 15 3.69 4.55 -12.25
C ALA A 15 4.83 5.53 -12.58
N THR A 16 4.65 6.80 -12.24
CA THR A 16 5.60 7.90 -12.42
C THR A 16 6.12 8.40 -11.07
N PRO A 17 7.27 9.08 -11.03
CA PRO A 17 7.78 9.65 -9.77
C PRO A 17 6.77 10.56 -9.05
N ASN A 18 5.94 11.27 -9.79
CA ASN A 18 4.92 12.18 -9.24
C ASN A 18 3.78 11.43 -8.54
N ALA A 19 3.55 10.15 -8.85
CA ALA A 19 2.49 9.36 -8.25
C ALA A 19 2.61 9.27 -6.72
N VAL A 20 3.84 9.27 -6.18
CA VAL A 20 4.06 9.27 -4.72
C VAL A 20 3.49 10.53 -4.06
N ALA A 21 3.68 11.69 -4.68
CA ALA A 21 3.14 12.95 -4.16
C ALA A 21 1.60 12.96 -4.19
N TRP A 22 1.00 12.46 -5.26
CA TRP A 22 -0.45 12.31 -5.39
C TRP A 22 -1.01 11.29 -4.39
N ALA A 23 -0.36 10.14 -4.22
CA ALA A 23 -0.77 9.14 -3.24
C ALA A 23 -0.77 9.72 -1.81
N ARG A 24 0.29 10.46 -1.44
CA ARG A 24 0.36 11.15 -0.14
C ARG A 24 -0.77 12.13 0.07
N ARG A 25 -0.98 13.02 -0.91
CA ARG A 25 -2.02 14.05 -0.83
C ARG A 25 -3.40 13.41 -0.69
N HIS A 26 -3.72 12.46 -1.56
CA HIS A 26 -4.99 11.74 -1.51
C HIS A 26 -5.21 11.06 -0.15
N THR A 27 -4.21 10.35 0.37
CA THR A 27 -4.28 9.69 1.68
C THR A 27 -4.60 10.70 2.79
N VAL A 28 -3.89 11.83 2.84
CA VAL A 28 -4.14 12.87 3.84
C VAL A 28 -5.55 13.45 3.72
N ASP A 29 -5.99 13.75 2.50
CA ASP A 29 -7.31 14.34 2.25
C ASP A 29 -8.44 13.37 2.67
N ILE A 30 -8.31 12.08 2.37
CA ILE A 30 -9.29 11.06 2.76
C ILE A 30 -9.31 10.86 4.28
N LEU A 31 -8.15 10.71 4.90
CA LEU A 31 -8.08 10.49 6.34
C LEU A 31 -8.61 11.69 7.15
N ARG A 32 -8.37 12.91 6.68
CA ARG A 32 -8.99 14.10 7.28
C ARG A 32 -10.51 14.10 7.16
N ARG A 33 -11.06 13.72 6.01
CA ARG A 33 -12.51 13.56 5.83
C ARG A 33 -13.10 12.50 6.77
N TRP A 34 -12.34 11.44 7.04
CA TRP A 34 -12.73 10.40 7.99
C TRP A 34 -12.46 10.80 9.45
N ARG A 35 -11.94 12.01 9.69
CA ARG A 35 -11.58 12.52 11.01
C ARG A 35 -10.58 11.61 11.74
N PHE A 36 -9.66 11.04 10.97
CA PHE A 36 -8.58 10.24 11.52
C PHE A 36 -7.63 11.14 12.32
N PRO A 37 -7.05 10.67 13.45
CA PRO A 37 -6.14 11.48 14.27
C PRO A 37 -4.89 11.92 13.49
N ASP A 38 -4.41 13.13 13.74
CA ASP A 38 -3.28 13.73 13.03
C ASP A 38 -2.00 12.88 13.13
N GLU A 39 -1.73 12.27 14.30
CA GLU A 39 -0.59 11.37 14.50
C GLU A 39 -0.67 10.15 13.57
N GLY A 40 -1.84 9.56 13.43
CA GLY A 40 -2.09 8.46 12.49
C GLY A 40 -1.98 8.90 11.02
N ILE A 41 -2.40 10.14 10.70
CA ILE A 41 -2.25 10.70 9.35
C ILE A 41 -0.77 10.85 8.97
N GLU A 42 0.09 11.29 9.89
CA GLU A 42 1.53 11.42 9.63
C GLU A 42 2.17 10.04 9.38
N VAL A 43 1.82 9.02 10.16
CA VAL A 43 2.24 7.64 9.91
C VAL A 43 1.74 7.15 8.54
N ALA A 44 0.46 7.37 8.25
CA ALA A 44 -0.14 6.97 6.97
C ALA A 44 0.57 7.63 5.78
N ARG A 45 0.90 8.93 5.90
CA ARG A 45 1.62 9.69 4.89
C ARG A 45 3.01 9.12 4.61
N LEU A 46 3.71 8.68 5.65
CA LEU A 46 5.01 8.03 5.50
C LEU A 46 4.87 6.67 4.84
N LEU A 47 4.00 5.80 5.35
CA LEU A 47 3.85 4.44 4.86
C LEU A 47 3.29 4.38 3.44
N VAL A 48 2.35 5.25 3.06
CA VAL A 48 1.87 5.32 1.67
C VAL A 48 2.98 5.71 0.70
N SER A 49 3.92 6.57 1.15
CA SER A 49 5.08 6.94 0.32
C SER A 49 5.96 5.74 0.03
N GLU A 50 6.21 4.88 1.01
CA GLU A 50 7.00 3.67 0.85
C GLU A 50 6.28 2.62 -0.01
N LEU A 51 4.99 2.39 0.24
CA LEU A 51 4.16 1.47 -0.56
C LEU A 51 4.11 1.90 -2.03
N ALA A 52 3.83 3.18 -2.30
CA ALA A 52 3.76 3.71 -3.66
C ALA A 52 5.13 3.70 -4.36
N THR A 53 6.22 4.04 -3.66
CA THR A 53 7.57 3.99 -4.21
C THR A 53 7.95 2.57 -4.62
N ASN A 54 7.63 1.59 -3.78
CA ASN A 54 7.88 0.18 -4.08
C ASN A 54 7.05 -0.26 -5.30
N ALA A 55 5.76 0.05 -5.32
CA ALA A 55 4.89 -0.29 -6.43
C ALA A 55 5.36 0.31 -7.77
N ILE A 56 5.79 1.58 -7.78
CA ILE A 56 6.31 2.25 -8.99
C ILE A 56 7.59 1.58 -9.50
N ARG A 57 8.50 1.20 -8.60
CA ARG A 57 9.74 0.49 -8.97
C ARG A 57 9.45 -0.85 -9.64
N HIS A 58 8.41 -1.54 -9.18
CA HIS A 58 8.02 -2.85 -9.69
C HIS A 58 7.08 -2.76 -10.90
N ALA A 59 6.34 -1.67 -11.06
CA ALA A 59 5.42 -1.48 -12.19
C ALA A 59 6.13 -1.13 -13.51
N ARG A 60 7.44 -0.85 -13.48
CA ARG A 60 8.21 -0.60 -14.71
C ARG A 60 8.49 -1.92 -15.41
N PRO A 61 8.24 -2.02 -16.73
CA PRO A 61 8.69 -3.18 -17.52
C PRO A 61 10.22 -3.32 -17.35
N SER A 62 10.70 -4.52 -17.07
CA SER A 62 12.12 -4.81 -17.12
C SER A 62 12.60 -4.59 -18.55
N GLU A 63 13.70 -3.85 -18.73
CA GLU A 63 14.30 -3.51 -20.04
C GLU A 63 14.78 -4.74 -20.86
N THR A 64 14.54 -5.95 -20.36
CA THR A 64 14.94 -7.23 -20.99
C THR A 64 13.81 -7.93 -21.76
N SER A 65 12.64 -7.36 -21.89
CA SER A 65 11.59 -7.91 -22.75
C SER A 65 11.80 -7.43 -24.18
N ASP A 66 11.95 -8.42 -25.09
CA ASP A 66 12.16 -8.26 -26.52
C ASP A 66 11.54 -7.00 -27.13
N ALA A 67 12.38 -6.27 -27.87
CA ALA A 67 12.10 -4.97 -28.48
C ALA A 67 10.98 -4.97 -29.56
N THR A 68 10.17 -6.00 -29.66
CA THR A 68 9.06 -6.14 -30.63
C THR A 68 7.69 -5.80 -30.09
N ALA A 69 7.55 -5.55 -28.79
CA ALA A 69 6.29 -5.11 -28.18
C ALA A 69 6.50 -3.76 -27.46
N ALA A 70 7.01 -2.76 -28.18
CA ALA A 70 7.09 -1.38 -27.70
C ALA A 70 5.69 -0.73 -27.66
N THR A 71 4.78 -1.31 -26.90
CA THR A 71 3.68 -0.54 -26.35
C THR A 71 4.24 0.11 -25.10
N THR A 72 4.56 1.39 -25.18
CA THR A 72 4.97 2.28 -24.08
C THR A 72 3.83 2.39 -23.06
N GLY A 73 3.44 1.28 -22.45
CA GLY A 73 2.47 1.25 -21.38
C GLY A 73 3.14 1.69 -20.08
N LEU A 74 2.94 2.93 -19.67
CA LEU A 74 3.19 3.31 -18.29
C LEU A 74 2.44 2.32 -17.39
N GLY A 75 3.16 1.60 -16.54
CA GLY A 75 2.53 0.74 -15.55
C GLY A 75 1.55 1.55 -14.71
N MET A 76 0.50 0.91 -14.24
CA MET A 76 -0.48 1.54 -13.37
C MET A 76 -0.33 0.95 -11.96
N ILE A 77 -0.53 1.80 -10.96
CA ILE A 77 -0.67 1.38 -9.56
C ILE A 77 -2.03 1.83 -9.05
N VAL A 78 -2.60 1.08 -8.13
CA VAL A 78 -3.89 1.42 -7.50
C VAL A 78 -3.69 1.53 -6.01
N LEU A 79 -3.97 2.71 -5.46
CA LEU A 79 -4.00 2.98 -4.03
C LEU A 79 -5.43 2.79 -3.52
N MET A 80 -5.58 2.03 -2.46
CA MET A 80 -6.85 1.78 -1.78
C MET A 80 -6.72 2.10 -0.30
N LEU A 81 -7.76 2.73 0.26
CA LEU A 81 -7.88 3.01 1.69
C LEU A 81 -9.24 2.55 2.19
N TRP A 82 -9.27 1.90 3.33
CA TRP A 82 -10.53 1.62 4.02
C TRP A 82 -10.34 1.63 5.54
N PRO A 83 -11.31 2.18 6.30
CA PRO A 83 -11.24 2.20 7.74
C PRO A 83 -11.49 0.80 8.32
N THR A 84 -10.89 0.56 9.48
CA THR A 84 -11.12 -0.62 10.33
C THR A 84 -11.57 -0.17 11.70
N ASP A 85 -11.99 -1.10 12.57
CA ASP A 85 -12.44 -0.78 13.94
C ASP A 85 -11.37 -0.06 14.77
N GLY A 86 -10.09 -0.30 14.48
CA GLY A 86 -8.97 0.27 15.23
C GLY A 86 -8.06 1.19 14.45
N GLY A 87 -8.34 1.43 13.15
CA GLY A 87 -7.42 2.19 12.33
C GLY A 87 -7.84 2.32 10.86
N VAL A 88 -6.86 2.27 9.98
CA VAL A 88 -7.05 2.32 8.53
C VAL A 88 -6.10 1.34 7.84
N VAL A 89 -6.57 0.67 6.81
CA VAL A 89 -5.70 -0.08 5.91
C VAL A 89 -5.36 0.78 4.70
N LEU A 90 -4.08 0.85 4.39
CA LEU A 90 -3.53 1.36 3.13
C LEU A 90 -3.07 0.17 2.31
N ALA A 91 -3.48 0.09 1.06
CA ALA A 91 -3.05 -0.95 0.14
C ALA A 91 -2.66 -0.36 -1.20
N VAL A 92 -1.59 -0.87 -1.79
CA VAL A 92 -1.16 -0.48 -3.14
C VAL A 92 -1.02 -1.73 -3.98
N SER A 93 -1.72 -1.75 -5.12
CA SER A 93 -1.61 -2.79 -6.13
C SER A 93 -0.64 -2.37 -7.23
N ASP A 94 0.17 -3.31 -7.68
CA ASP A 94 1.05 -3.17 -8.84
C ASP A 94 1.04 -4.45 -9.71
N PRO A 95 1.44 -4.38 -10.98
CA PRO A 95 1.36 -5.50 -11.92
C PRO A 95 2.46 -6.56 -11.75
N ASP A 96 3.45 -6.37 -10.87
CA ASP A 96 4.53 -7.32 -10.66
C ASP A 96 4.11 -8.38 -9.64
N PRO A 97 3.99 -9.66 -10.01
CA PRO A 97 3.56 -10.72 -9.10
C PRO A 97 4.61 -11.14 -8.07
N ARG A 98 5.84 -10.66 -8.18
CA ARG A 98 6.93 -11.03 -7.27
C ARG A 98 6.67 -10.48 -5.87
N PRO A 99 6.85 -11.30 -4.82
CA PRO A 99 6.65 -10.84 -3.44
C PRO A 99 7.58 -9.67 -3.09
N PRO A 100 7.14 -8.75 -2.22
CA PRO A 100 8.00 -7.71 -1.70
C PRO A 100 9.12 -8.33 -0.87
N THR A 101 10.37 -8.06 -1.24
CA THR A 101 11.55 -8.59 -0.54
C THR A 101 12.15 -7.49 0.34
N PRO A 102 12.23 -7.70 1.67
CA PRO A 102 13.02 -6.83 2.52
C PRO A 102 14.48 -6.85 2.06
N ARG A 103 15.04 -5.70 1.74
CA ARG A 103 16.47 -5.59 1.48
C ARG A 103 17.17 -5.29 2.80
N ALA A 104 18.28 -5.97 3.05
CA ALA A 104 19.15 -5.62 4.16
C ALA A 104 19.56 -4.14 4.03
N PRO A 105 19.61 -3.38 5.13
CA PRO A 105 20.04 -2.00 5.09
C PRO A 105 21.51 -1.95 4.63
N ASP A 106 21.71 -1.59 3.38
CA ASP A 106 23.02 -1.21 2.88
C ASP A 106 23.21 0.27 3.22
N ALA A 107 24.29 0.59 3.93
CA ALA A 107 24.57 1.95 4.40
C ALA A 107 24.73 2.97 3.25
N SER A 108 24.96 2.50 2.03
CA SER A 108 25.14 3.30 0.82
C SER A 108 23.87 3.41 -0.05
N ALA A 109 22.83 2.61 0.20
CA ALA A 109 21.63 2.59 -0.62
C ALA A 109 20.53 3.50 -0.05
N THR A 110 20.11 4.46 -0.84
CA THR A 110 18.95 5.33 -0.56
C THR A 110 17.60 4.56 -0.64
N GLY A 111 17.63 3.24 -0.86
CA GLY A 111 16.47 2.37 -0.99
C GLY A 111 16.58 1.11 -0.15
N GLY A 112 15.46 0.62 0.37
CA GLY A 112 15.39 -0.65 1.13
C GLY A 112 14.83 -0.49 2.55
N ARG A 113 14.69 0.75 3.03
CA ARG A 113 14.16 1.04 4.37
C ARG A 113 12.63 0.97 4.46
N GLY A 114 11.94 1.00 3.31
CA GLY A 114 10.49 1.12 3.26
C GLY A 114 9.75 -0.02 3.96
N LEU A 115 10.14 -1.27 3.70
CA LEU A 115 9.51 -2.42 4.38
C LEU A 115 9.84 -2.46 5.86
N VAL A 116 11.03 -2.02 6.27
CA VAL A 116 11.38 -1.91 7.69
C VAL A 116 10.50 -0.88 8.39
N LEU A 117 10.25 0.27 7.76
CA LEU A 117 9.33 1.29 8.30
C LEU A 117 7.90 0.75 8.41
N ILE A 118 7.43 0.03 7.39
CA ILE A 118 6.11 -0.61 7.42
C ILE A 118 6.04 -1.61 8.58
N GLN A 119 7.05 -2.48 8.74
CA GLN A 119 7.10 -3.45 9.82
C GLN A 119 7.11 -2.80 11.22
N THR A 120 7.75 -1.64 11.35
CA THR A 120 7.89 -0.97 12.65
C THR A 120 6.66 -0.16 13.03
N MET A 121 5.98 0.44 12.05
CA MET A 121 4.92 1.43 12.30
C MET A 121 3.51 0.92 12.04
N ALA A 122 3.35 -0.17 11.31
CA ALA A 122 2.05 -0.79 11.07
C ALA A 122 1.70 -1.78 12.19
N ASN A 123 0.41 -1.85 12.54
CA ASN A 123 -0.10 -2.92 13.40
C ASN A 123 0.08 -4.29 12.77
N ARG A 124 -0.24 -4.34 11.48
CA ARG A 124 -0.14 -5.53 10.64
C ARG A 124 0.17 -5.08 9.22
N TRP A 125 0.88 -5.89 8.49
CA TRP A 125 1.12 -5.69 7.09
C TRP A 125 1.22 -7.04 6.36
N GLY A 126 1.14 -7.02 5.06
CA GLY A 126 1.27 -8.22 4.26
C GLY A 126 1.17 -7.93 2.77
N TYR A 127 1.14 -8.99 1.99
CA TYR A 127 0.89 -8.92 0.57
C TYR A 127 0.02 -10.08 0.11
N SER A 128 -0.64 -9.91 -1.02
CA SER A 128 -1.40 -10.95 -1.71
C SER A 128 -1.20 -10.85 -3.21
N PRO A 129 -1.07 -11.98 -3.92
CA PRO A 129 -1.10 -11.96 -5.37
C PRO A 129 -2.50 -11.56 -5.86
N THR A 130 -2.56 -10.86 -7.00
CA THR A 130 -3.82 -10.54 -7.67
C THR A 130 -4.19 -11.65 -8.66
N GLN A 131 -5.49 -11.85 -8.87
CA GLN A 131 -6.03 -12.78 -9.88
C GLN A 131 -7.29 -12.14 -10.49
N PRO A 132 -7.59 -12.38 -11.76
CA PRO A 132 -6.92 -13.27 -12.73
C PRO A 132 -5.66 -12.65 -13.38
N LEU A 133 -5.45 -11.34 -13.27
CA LEU A 133 -4.29 -10.66 -13.84
C LEU A 133 -3.08 -10.79 -12.91
N PRO A 134 -1.87 -10.98 -13.47
CA PRO A 134 -0.65 -11.03 -12.66
C PRO A 134 -0.42 -9.69 -11.96
N GLY A 135 0.04 -9.76 -10.72
CA GLY A 135 0.32 -8.61 -9.89
C GLY A 135 0.28 -8.95 -8.42
N LYS A 136 0.41 -7.95 -7.58
CA LYS A 136 0.27 -8.07 -6.13
C LYS A 136 -0.38 -6.84 -5.51
N ILE A 137 -0.90 -7.03 -4.33
CA ILE A 137 -1.33 -5.96 -3.42
C ILE A 137 -0.44 -6.04 -2.20
N VAL A 138 0.23 -4.95 -1.85
CA VAL A 138 0.95 -4.79 -0.57
C VAL A 138 0.14 -3.85 0.30
N TRP A 139 -0.11 -4.24 1.53
CA TRP A 139 -0.98 -3.50 2.44
C TRP A 139 -0.38 -3.36 3.82
N ALA A 140 -0.79 -2.31 4.54
CA ALA A 140 -0.44 -2.05 5.93
C ALA A 140 -1.65 -1.49 6.67
N GLU A 141 -1.91 -1.99 7.88
CA GLU A 141 -2.90 -1.43 8.78
C GLU A 141 -2.22 -0.50 9.79
N ILE A 142 -2.70 0.74 9.81
CA ILE A 142 -2.19 1.80 10.68
C ILE A 142 -3.18 2.00 11.80
N PRO A 143 -2.75 1.96 13.08
CA PRO A 143 -3.63 2.24 14.20
C PRO A 143 -4.05 3.71 14.21
N ALA A 144 -5.28 3.97 14.64
CA ALA A 144 -5.77 5.34 14.81
C ALA A 144 -4.90 6.14 15.79
N ARG A 145 -4.33 5.48 16.79
CA ARG A 145 -3.38 6.04 17.73
C ARG A 145 -2.13 5.18 17.75
N PRO A 146 -1.05 5.61 17.10
CA PRO A 146 0.22 4.89 17.17
C PRO A 146 0.67 4.75 18.62
N SER A 147 1.10 3.55 18.99
CA SER A 147 1.68 3.35 20.32
C SER A 147 2.99 4.13 20.42
N SER A 148 3.14 4.94 21.46
CA SER A 148 4.39 5.64 21.77
C SER A 148 5.51 4.70 22.24
N ALA A 149 5.23 3.43 22.39
CA ALA A 149 6.20 2.42 22.73
C ALA A 149 7.06 2.11 21.50
N LEU A 150 8.26 2.66 21.47
CA LEU A 150 9.40 2.08 20.77
C LEU A 150 9.74 0.74 21.45
N GLY A 151 8.88 -0.24 21.33
CA GLY A 151 8.99 -1.57 21.91
C GLY A 151 9.11 -2.57 20.79
N GLU A 152 10.15 -3.33 20.84
CA GLU A 152 10.54 -4.53 20.13
C GLU A 152 9.80 -4.89 18.83
N PRO A 153 10.54 -5.16 17.74
CA PRO A 153 9.95 -5.56 16.46
C PRO A 153 9.17 -6.86 16.66
N SER A 154 7.86 -6.80 16.55
CA SER A 154 7.02 -8.00 16.46
C SER A 154 7.38 -8.76 15.20
N PHE A 155 8.20 -9.79 15.32
CA PHE A 155 8.44 -10.78 14.27
C PHE A 155 7.16 -11.60 14.08
N GLY A 156 6.32 -11.16 13.17
CA GLY A 156 5.09 -11.85 12.82
C GLY A 156 4.60 -11.38 11.46
N SER A 157 5.18 -11.93 10.39
CA SER A 157 4.54 -11.89 9.08
C SER A 157 3.29 -12.79 9.13
N GLN A 158 2.19 -12.31 9.68
CA GLN A 158 0.91 -12.97 9.52
C GLN A 158 0.39 -12.65 8.13
N GLN A 159 0.36 -13.66 7.27
CA GLN A 159 -0.46 -13.62 6.07
C GLN A 159 -1.88 -13.22 6.49
N ALA A 160 -2.36 -12.08 5.97
CA ALA A 160 -3.74 -11.69 6.19
C ALA A 160 -4.66 -12.83 5.77
N ALA A 161 -5.64 -13.11 6.58
CA ALA A 161 -6.63 -14.10 6.21
C ALA A 161 -7.20 -13.76 4.82
N PRO A 162 -7.21 -14.69 3.87
CA PRO A 162 -7.64 -14.45 2.49
C PRO A 162 -9.05 -13.86 2.39
N MET A 163 -9.84 -14.01 3.43
CA MET A 163 -11.23 -13.53 3.52
C MET A 163 -11.38 -12.00 3.50
N LEU A 164 -10.44 -11.22 4.04
CA LEU A 164 -10.58 -9.76 4.07
C LEU A 164 -10.26 -9.15 2.71
N ILE A 165 -9.23 -9.65 2.05
CA ILE A 165 -8.83 -9.19 0.70
C ILE A 165 -9.83 -9.71 -0.34
N GLY A 166 -10.34 -10.94 -0.18
CA GLY A 166 -11.38 -11.49 -1.04
C GLY A 166 -12.69 -10.67 -1.01
N ARG A 167 -13.09 -10.15 0.14
CA ARG A 167 -14.28 -9.28 0.27
C ARG A 167 -14.11 -7.93 -0.39
N VAL A 168 -12.90 -7.35 -0.36
CA VAL A 168 -12.60 -6.09 -1.05
C VAL A 168 -12.60 -6.30 -2.57
N LEU A 169 -11.99 -7.38 -3.05
CA LEU A 169 -11.95 -7.71 -4.49
C LEU A 169 -13.32 -8.14 -5.03
N THR A 170 -14.17 -8.78 -4.23
CA THR A 170 -15.53 -9.18 -4.63
C THR A 170 -16.47 -7.98 -4.66
N GLY A 171 -16.35 -7.05 -3.70
CA GLY A 171 -17.14 -5.80 -3.70
C GLY A 171 -16.83 -4.86 -4.87
N LEU A 172 -15.63 -4.97 -5.46
CA LEU A 172 -15.24 -4.22 -6.67
C LEU A 172 -15.79 -4.83 -7.97
N ARG A 173 -16.31 -6.07 -7.92
CA ARG A 173 -16.92 -6.74 -9.11
C ARG A 173 -18.41 -6.53 -9.24
N GLU A 174 -19.07 -6.04 -8.21
CA GLU A 174 -20.52 -5.81 -8.20
C GLU A 174 -20.91 -4.33 -8.39
N LEU A 175 -19.94 -3.46 -8.70
CA LEU A 175 -20.10 -2.08 -9.16
C LEU A 175 -19.77 -1.96 -10.66
#